data_205f08171e7ead15f5dbafd0bc7c5718
#
_entry.id   205f08171e7ead15f5dbafd0bc7c5718
#
_cell.length_a   1.000
_cell.length_b   1.000
_cell.length_c   1.000
_cell.angle_alpha   90.00
_cell.angle_beta   90.00
_cell.angle_gamma   90.00
#
_symmetry.space_group_name_H-M   'P 1'
#
loop_
_entity.id
_entity.type
_entity.pdbx_description
1 polymer ?
#
loop_
_entity_poly.entity_id
_entity_poly.type
_entity_poly.pdbx_seq_one_letter_code
_entity_poly.pdbx_strand_id
1 'polypeptide(L)'
;MTAAILLALSISACSGSHPSDRAMEDQLLSREADFAELVKAFGKDSYVNSIGFDYVFMEGDEKAGLSVARLAEYRSLLKKLGLSRIGRGGGGIQLSASTKDLLVARSHKDFYYAEFEPSPLVDSIDGVSRATGDRRDQAPVFKKVKGNWYLYYECY
;
A
#
# COMPACT_ATOMS: atom_id res chain seq x y z
N MET A 1 3.60 55.45 19.85
CA MET A 1 3.64 54.05 20.27
C MET A 1 2.98 53.22 19.17
N THR A 2 3.77 52.61 18.28
CA THR A 2 3.28 51.86 17.12
C THR A 2 3.43 50.36 17.42
N ALA A 3 2.31 49.65 17.60
CA ALA A 3 2.29 48.23 17.86
C ALA A 3 2.50 47.46 16.54
N ALA A 4 3.62 46.80 16.43
CA ALA A 4 3.89 45.87 15.32
C ALA A 4 3.18 44.55 15.57
N ILE A 5 2.17 44.25 14.75
CA ILE A 5 1.48 42.97 14.74
C ILE A 5 2.36 42.00 13.92
N LEU A 6 3.07 41.10 14.61
CA LEU A 6 3.74 39.97 14.00
C LEU A 6 2.69 38.95 13.56
N LEU A 7 2.40 38.94 12.26
CA LEU A 7 1.60 37.89 11.63
C LEU A 7 2.48 36.63 11.50
N ALA A 8 2.34 35.72 12.44
CA ALA A 8 2.95 34.39 12.33
C ALA A 8 2.24 33.63 11.23
N LEU A 9 2.82 33.61 10.02
CA LEU A 9 2.44 32.69 8.96
C LEU A 9 2.78 31.27 9.42
N SER A 10 1.78 30.56 9.91
CA SER A 10 1.84 29.11 10.09
C SER A 10 1.95 28.50 8.70
N ILE A 11 3.16 28.21 8.25
CA ILE A 11 3.39 27.34 7.10
C ILE A 11 3.00 25.94 7.57
N SER A 12 1.71 25.60 7.45
CA SER A 12 1.29 24.21 7.47
C SER A 12 1.90 23.55 6.25
N ALA A 13 3.12 23.02 6.42
CA ALA A 13 3.66 22.07 5.48
C ALA A 13 2.63 20.94 5.37
N CYS A 14 1.93 20.87 4.24
CA CYS A 14 1.14 19.73 3.86
C CYS A 14 2.09 18.53 3.61
N SER A 15 2.73 18.03 4.66
CA SER A 15 3.29 16.70 4.68
C SER A 15 2.09 15.76 4.78
N GLY A 16 1.48 15.47 3.62
CA GLY A 16 0.46 14.46 3.57
C GLY A 16 1.03 13.16 4.14
N SER A 17 0.77 12.85 5.42
CA SER A 17 1.19 11.59 6.02
C SER A 17 0.45 10.42 5.38
N HIS A 18 1.08 9.24 5.34
CA HIS A 18 0.35 8.00 5.06
C HIS A 18 -0.79 7.84 6.07
N PRO A 19 -1.85 7.09 5.75
CA PRO A 19 -2.85 6.70 6.73
C PRO A 19 -2.17 6.06 7.94
N SER A 20 -2.70 6.31 9.16
CA SER A 20 -2.15 5.70 10.36
C SER A 20 -2.33 4.17 10.33
N ASP A 21 -1.48 3.45 11.08
CA ASP A 21 -1.62 2.00 11.25
C ASP A 21 -3.05 1.64 11.65
N ARG A 22 -3.59 2.34 12.65
CA ARG A 22 -4.94 2.11 13.14
C ARG A 22 -6.01 2.31 12.06
N ALA A 23 -5.91 3.36 11.27
CA ALA A 23 -6.88 3.60 10.19
C ALA A 23 -6.85 2.48 9.14
N MET A 24 -5.66 1.97 8.80
CA MET A 24 -5.52 0.85 7.88
C MET A 24 -5.99 -0.48 8.49
N GLU A 25 -5.69 -0.73 9.75
CA GLU A 25 -6.20 -1.91 10.47
C GLU A 25 -7.73 -1.92 10.52
N ASP A 26 -8.35 -0.80 10.90
CA ASP A 26 -9.80 -0.64 10.94
C ASP A 26 -10.43 -0.84 9.55
N GLN A 27 -9.79 -0.33 8.50
CA GLN A 27 -10.22 -0.54 7.11
C GLN A 27 -10.17 -2.02 6.72
N LEU A 28 -9.07 -2.72 7.02
CA LEU A 28 -8.91 -4.14 6.73
C LEU A 28 -9.94 -4.97 7.48
N LEU A 29 -10.05 -4.78 8.79
CA LEU A 29 -10.91 -5.60 9.66
C LEU A 29 -12.40 -5.39 9.35
N SER A 30 -12.82 -4.15 9.06
CA SER A 30 -14.21 -3.85 8.69
C SER A 30 -14.61 -4.39 7.32
N ARG A 31 -13.64 -4.71 6.45
CA ARG A 31 -13.87 -5.15 5.07
C ARG A 31 -13.10 -6.42 4.73
N GLU A 32 -12.78 -7.23 5.71
CA GLU A 32 -11.94 -8.43 5.59
C GLU A 32 -12.41 -9.36 4.47
N ALA A 33 -13.71 -9.53 4.30
CA ALA A 33 -14.28 -10.38 3.25
C ALA A 33 -13.96 -9.88 1.83
N ASP A 34 -14.03 -8.57 1.60
CA ASP A 34 -13.71 -7.95 0.31
C ASP A 34 -12.21 -8.08 -0.02
N PHE A 35 -11.35 -7.87 1.00
CA PHE A 35 -9.91 -8.06 0.87
C PHE A 35 -9.56 -9.53 0.55
N ALA A 36 -10.18 -10.48 1.27
CA ALA A 36 -9.98 -11.91 1.04
C ALA A 36 -10.47 -12.33 -0.35
N GLU A 37 -11.60 -11.81 -0.81
CA GLU A 37 -12.11 -12.05 -2.16
C GLU A 37 -11.12 -11.59 -3.23
N LEU A 38 -10.57 -10.37 -3.09
CA LEU A 38 -9.60 -9.81 -4.02
C LEU A 38 -8.31 -10.66 -4.06
N VAL A 39 -7.76 -11.04 -2.90
CA VAL A 39 -6.57 -11.88 -2.81
C VAL A 39 -6.82 -13.27 -3.40
N LYS A 40 -7.96 -13.90 -3.07
CA LYS A 40 -8.36 -15.20 -3.62
C LYS A 40 -8.53 -15.16 -5.14
N ALA A 41 -9.13 -14.10 -5.65
CA ALA A 41 -9.30 -13.88 -7.08
C ALA A 41 -7.93 -13.76 -7.77
N PHE A 42 -7.02 -12.94 -7.22
CA PHE A 42 -5.69 -12.71 -7.75
C PHE A 42 -4.80 -13.95 -7.65
N GLY A 43 -4.95 -14.75 -6.61
CA GLY A 43 -4.26 -16.03 -6.43
C GLY A 43 -4.53 -17.03 -7.57
N LYS A 44 -5.74 -17.01 -8.15
CA LYS A 44 -6.12 -17.89 -9.27
C LYS A 44 -5.47 -17.48 -10.59
N ASP A 45 -5.20 -16.21 -10.78
CA ASP A 45 -4.61 -15.65 -12.00
C ASP A 45 -3.07 -15.54 -11.81
N SER A 46 -2.40 -16.71 -11.63
CA SER A 46 -0.98 -16.81 -11.24
C SER A 46 0.00 -16.16 -12.22
N TYR A 47 -0.39 -16.05 -13.50
CA TYR A 47 0.38 -15.40 -14.56
C TYR A 47 0.32 -13.87 -14.52
N VAL A 48 -0.55 -13.30 -13.66
CA VAL A 48 -0.66 -11.83 -13.50
C VAL A 48 0.26 -11.38 -12.38
N ASN A 49 1.19 -10.49 -12.69
CA ASN A 49 2.10 -9.91 -11.70
C ASN A 49 1.52 -8.70 -11.00
N SER A 50 0.84 -7.81 -11.74
CA SER A 50 0.12 -6.70 -11.10
C SER A 50 -1.00 -6.14 -11.97
N ILE A 51 -2.00 -5.56 -11.30
CA ILE A 51 -3.14 -4.86 -11.89
C ILE A 51 -3.30 -3.52 -11.22
N GLY A 52 -3.32 -2.45 -12.02
CA GLY A 52 -3.71 -1.10 -11.63
C GLY A 52 -4.91 -0.63 -12.44
N PHE A 53 -5.30 0.64 -12.25
CA PHE A 53 -6.44 1.20 -13.01
C PHE A 53 -6.14 1.29 -14.50
N ASP A 54 -4.91 1.66 -14.87
CA ASP A 54 -4.55 1.97 -16.25
C ASP A 54 -3.62 0.93 -16.90
N TYR A 55 -3.22 -0.09 -16.14
CA TYR A 55 -2.27 -1.10 -16.62
C TYR A 55 -2.53 -2.49 -16.05
N VAL A 56 -2.02 -3.49 -16.74
CA VAL A 56 -1.84 -4.88 -16.29
C VAL A 56 -0.42 -5.29 -16.64
N PHE A 57 0.29 -5.86 -15.67
CA PHE A 57 1.59 -6.46 -15.89
C PHE A 57 1.51 -7.95 -15.68
N MET A 58 1.89 -8.72 -16.69
CA MET A 58 1.81 -10.19 -16.72
C MET A 58 3.19 -10.79 -16.89
N GLU A 59 3.36 -12.04 -16.49
CA GLU A 59 4.60 -12.79 -16.64
C GLU A 59 4.51 -13.71 -17.84
N GLY A 60 5.49 -13.62 -18.77
CA GLY A 60 5.60 -14.49 -19.94
C GLY A 60 4.90 -14.02 -21.21
N ASP A 61 4.96 -14.88 -22.24
CA ASP A 61 4.45 -14.60 -23.59
C ASP A 61 2.92 -14.85 -23.62
N GLU A 62 2.15 -13.81 -23.64
CA GLU A 62 0.79 -13.73 -23.15
C GLU A 62 -0.29 -13.94 -24.18
N LYS A 63 -0.50 -15.13 -24.58
CA LYS A 63 -1.72 -15.45 -25.35
C LYS A 63 -2.96 -15.71 -24.49
N ALA A 64 -2.81 -15.84 -23.17
CA ALA A 64 -3.89 -16.03 -22.20
C ALA A 64 -4.15 -14.74 -21.38
N GLY A 65 -4.40 -13.64 -22.07
CA GLY A 65 -4.72 -12.38 -21.40
C GLY A 65 -5.96 -12.48 -20.52
N LEU A 66 -5.98 -11.69 -19.44
CA LEU A 66 -7.19 -11.46 -18.66
C LEU A 66 -8.33 -11.01 -19.58
N SER A 67 -9.50 -11.64 -19.46
CA SER A 67 -10.67 -11.14 -20.17
C SER A 67 -11.03 -9.73 -19.70
N VAL A 68 -11.66 -8.94 -20.59
CA VAL A 68 -12.11 -7.59 -20.26
C VAL A 68 -13.02 -7.60 -19.02
N ALA A 69 -13.91 -8.61 -18.93
CA ALA A 69 -14.81 -8.78 -17.79
C ALA A 69 -14.01 -9.02 -16.49
N ARG A 70 -13.01 -9.89 -16.52
CA ARG A 70 -12.17 -10.20 -15.36
C ARG A 70 -11.35 -9.00 -14.89
N LEU A 71 -10.82 -8.23 -15.83
CA LEU A 71 -10.13 -6.98 -15.52
C LEU A 71 -11.07 -5.94 -14.89
N ALA A 72 -12.30 -5.84 -15.38
CA ALA A 72 -13.31 -4.94 -14.81
C ALA A 72 -13.67 -5.34 -13.36
N GLU A 73 -13.77 -6.64 -13.06
CA GLU A 73 -13.98 -7.14 -11.69
C GLU A 73 -12.85 -6.69 -10.76
N TYR A 74 -11.58 -6.86 -11.13
CA TYR A 74 -10.44 -6.40 -10.35
C TYR A 74 -10.50 -4.90 -10.07
N ARG A 75 -10.72 -4.10 -11.11
CA ARG A 75 -10.78 -2.65 -10.99
C ARG A 75 -11.95 -2.20 -10.10
N SER A 76 -13.08 -2.90 -10.17
CA SER A 76 -14.22 -2.66 -9.30
C SER A 76 -13.90 -2.92 -7.83
N LEU A 77 -13.24 -4.05 -7.52
CA LEU A 77 -12.81 -4.39 -6.17
C LEU A 77 -11.74 -3.41 -5.65
N LEU A 78 -10.74 -3.06 -6.46
CA LEU A 78 -9.73 -2.06 -6.11
C LEU A 78 -10.39 -0.72 -5.76
N LYS A 79 -11.30 -0.24 -6.62
CA LYS A 79 -12.05 1.00 -6.38
C LYS A 79 -12.90 0.92 -5.12
N LYS A 80 -13.64 -0.17 -4.95
CA LYS A 80 -14.44 -0.42 -3.75
C LYS A 80 -13.58 -0.35 -2.48
N LEU A 81 -12.37 -0.91 -2.50
CA LEU A 81 -11.43 -0.95 -1.38
C LEU A 81 -10.59 0.34 -1.21
N GLY A 82 -10.66 1.28 -2.14
CA GLY A 82 -9.81 2.47 -2.12
C GLY A 82 -8.33 2.16 -2.39
N LEU A 83 -8.06 1.09 -3.12
CA LEU A 83 -6.72 0.65 -3.49
C LEU A 83 -6.37 1.10 -4.90
N SER A 84 -5.10 1.39 -5.16
CA SER A 84 -4.62 1.79 -6.48
C SER A 84 -4.12 0.61 -7.32
N ARG A 85 -3.66 -0.45 -6.66
CA ARG A 85 -3.01 -1.61 -7.30
C ARG A 85 -3.11 -2.85 -6.43
N ILE A 86 -3.09 -4.02 -7.08
CA ILE A 86 -2.73 -5.31 -6.49
C ILE A 86 -1.56 -5.89 -7.27
N GLY A 87 -0.60 -6.52 -6.60
CA GLY A 87 0.56 -7.12 -7.26
C GLY A 87 1.26 -8.18 -6.42
N ARG A 88 2.11 -8.97 -7.06
CA ARG A 88 2.99 -9.95 -6.41
C ARG A 88 4.30 -9.27 -6.04
N GLY A 89 4.83 -9.58 -4.87
CA GLY A 89 6.12 -9.07 -4.43
C GLY A 89 6.54 -9.68 -3.11
N GLY A 90 7.84 -9.91 -2.93
CA GLY A 90 8.39 -10.45 -1.69
C GLY A 90 7.82 -11.82 -1.25
N GLY A 91 7.28 -12.60 -2.21
CA GLY A 91 6.64 -13.89 -1.93
C GLY A 91 5.17 -13.81 -1.48
N GLY A 92 4.60 -12.61 -1.38
CA GLY A 92 3.21 -12.38 -1.01
C GLY A 92 2.46 -11.53 -2.04
N ILE A 93 1.30 -11.03 -1.63
CA ILE A 93 0.43 -10.15 -2.42
C ILE A 93 0.37 -8.79 -1.73
N GLN A 94 0.77 -7.76 -2.47
CA GLN A 94 0.76 -6.36 -2.04
C GLN A 94 -0.46 -5.65 -2.63
N LEU A 95 -1.19 -4.92 -1.77
CA LEU A 95 -2.36 -4.14 -2.14
C LEU A 95 -2.09 -2.68 -1.81
N SER A 96 -1.81 -1.87 -2.84
CA SER A 96 -1.31 -0.52 -2.68
C SER A 96 -2.41 0.44 -2.24
N ALA A 97 -2.26 0.96 -1.03
CA ALA A 97 -3.20 1.85 -0.39
C ALA A 97 -2.72 3.31 -0.42
N SER A 98 -1.42 3.55 -0.21
CA SER A 98 -0.89 4.91 -0.14
C SER A 98 0.54 4.99 -0.69
N THR A 99 0.72 5.84 -1.69
CA THR A 99 2.02 6.18 -2.27
C THR A 99 2.28 7.66 -2.08
N LYS A 100 3.51 8.00 -1.71
CA LYS A 100 3.98 9.38 -1.60
C LYS A 100 5.26 9.57 -2.37
N ASP A 101 5.20 10.52 -3.27
CA ASP A 101 6.38 11.01 -4.00
C ASP A 101 6.94 12.21 -3.23
N LEU A 102 8.14 12.06 -2.71
CA LEU A 102 8.94 13.11 -2.13
C LEU A 102 9.98 13.56 -3.16
N LEU A 103 10.54 14.76 -3.02
CA LEU A 103 11.51 15.29 -3.98
C LEU A 103 12.71 14.36 -4.25
N VAL A 104 13.09 13.55 -3.27
CA VAL A 104 14.27 12.68 -3.31
C VAL A 104 14.00 11.23 -2.97
N ALA A 105 12.75 10.87 -2.65
CA ALA A 105 12.37 9.53 -2.21
C ALA A 105 10.92 9.25 -2.57
N ARG A 106 10.58 7.97 -2.63
CA ARG A 106 9.20 7.50 -2.74
C ARG A 106 8.92 6.56 -1.59
N SER A 107 7.76 6.70 -0.96
CA SER A 107 7.34 5.78 0.10
C SER A 107 5.98 5.17 -0.18
N HIS A 108 5.82 3.93 0.24
CA HIS A 108 4.58 3.16 0.14
C HIS A 108 4.16 2.66 1.51
N LYS A 109 2.87 2.76 1.79
CA LYS A 109 2.26 2.10 2.95
C LYS A 109 1.03 1.35 2.47
N ASP A 110 1.11 0.02 2.50
CA ASP A 110 0.23 -0.88 1.79
C ASP A 110 -0.29 -1.99 2.70
N PHE A 111 -1.32 -2.71 2.27
CA PHE A 111 -1.67 -3.99 2.85
C PHE A 111 -0.84 -5.09 2.20
N TYR A 112 -0.50 -6.09 2.98
CA TYR A 112 0.28 -7.24 2.51
C TYR A 112 -0.33 -8.53 3.02
N TYR A 113 -0.49 -9.50 2.13
CA TYR A 113 -0.97 -10.84 2.44
C TYR A 113 0.13 -11.85 2.14
N ALA A 114 0.50 -12.67 3.13
CA ALA A 114 1.50 -13.72 2.96
C ALA A 114 1.15 -14.94 3.82
N GLU A 115 1.37 -16.13 3.26
CA GLU A 115 1.19 -17.41 3.98
C GLU A 115 2.37 -17.76 4.90
N PHE A 116 3.44 -16.95 4.82
CA PHE A 116 4.61 -17.02 5.72
C PHE A 116 4.72 -15.72 6.51
N GLU A 117 5.48 -15.74 7.58
CA GLU A 117 5.75 -14.53 8.36
C GLU A 117 6.86 -13.71 7.71
N PRO A 118 6.57 -12.50 7.20
CA PRO A 118 7.57 -11.64 6.60
C PRO A 118 8.48 -11.01 7.67
N SER A 119 9.67 -10.60 7.28
CA SER A 119 10.66 -10.02 8.18
C SER A 119 11.32 -8.78 7.56
N PRO A 120 11.67 -7.76 8.35
CA PRO A 120 11.47 -7.64 9.79
C PRO A 120 10.05 -7.23 10.20
N LEU A 121 9.58 -7.72 11.36
CA LEU A 121 8.34 -7.25 11.98
C LEU A 121 8.63 -6.06 12.90
N VAL A 122 7.69 -5.10 12.91
CA VAL A 122 7.70 -3.95 13.82
C VAL A 122 6.35 -3.81 14.54
N ASP A 123 6.35 -3.20 15.71
CA ASP A 123 5.11 -2.95 16.47
C ASP A 123 4.27 -1.84 15.84
N SER A 124 4.94 -0.86 15.18
CA SER A 124 4.27 0.25 14.51
C SER A 124 5.08 0.76 13.32
N ILE A 125 4.40 0.89 12.18
CA ILE A 125 4.95 1.51 10.97
C ILE A 125 4.93 3.04 11.09
N ASP A 126 3.95 3.62 11.80
CA ASP A 126 3.85 5.07 11.98
C ASP A 126 5.10 5.69 12.62
N GLY A 127 5.78 4.93 13.49
CA GLY A 127 7.05 5.33 14.11
C GLY A 127 8.22 5.30 13.11
N VAL A 128 8.26 4.32 12.23
CA VAL A 128 9.31 4.16 11.22
C VAL A 128 9.25 5.27 10.18
N SER A 129 8.05 5.59 9.67
CA SER A 129 7.85 6.60 8.64
C SER A 129 8.27 8.01 9.07
N ARG A 130 8.35 8.29 10.37
CA ARG A 130 8.80 9.59 10.92
C ARG A 130 10.32 9.69 11.07
N ALA A 131 10.98 8.56 11.23
CA ALA A 131 12.43 8.49 11.48
C ALA A 131 13.27 8.50 10.20
N THR A 132 12.65 8.30 9.05
CA THR A 132 13.34 8.09 7.77
C THR A 132 13.62 9.35 6.98
N GLY A 133 14.01 10.44 7.63
CA GLY A 133 14.74 11.48 6.91
C GLY A 133 15.96 10.82 6.24
N ASP A 134 15.96 10.65 4.92
CA ASP A 134 17.14 10.35 4.10
C ASP A 134 17.70 8.91 4.03
N ARG A 135 16.95 7.86 4.29
CA ARG A 135 17.47 6.50 4.11
C ARG A 135 16.92 5.81 2.87
N ARG A 136 17.61 5.98 1.75
CA ARG A 136 17.27 5.41 0.43
C ARG A 136 17.36 3.88 0.33
N ASP A 137 17.82 3.17 1.38
CA ASP A 137 18.13 1.74 1.33
C ASP A 137 17.54 0.98 2.53
N GLN A 138 16.37 1.38 3.01
CA GLN A 138 15.73 0.61 4.08
C GLN A 138 15.00 -0.58 3.49
N ALA A 139 15.36 -1.78 3.98
CA ALA A 139 14.54 -2.96 3.74
C ALA A 139 13.09 -2.70 4.14
N PRO A 140 12.12 -3.26 3.42
CA PRO A 140 10.71 -3.13 3.79
C PRO A 140 10.48 -3.63 5.21
N VAL A 141 9.56 -3.00 5.92
CA VAL A 141 9.13 -3.42 7.25
C VAL A 141 7.68 -3.81 7.25
N PHE A 142 7.32 -4.72 8.14
CA PHE A 142 5.97 -5.28 8.23
C PHE A 142 5.42 -5.14 9.64
N LYS A 143 4.12 -4.91 9.74
CA LYS A 143 3.39 -4.97 11.01
C LYS A 143 2.28 -5.99 10.88
N LYS A 144 2.24 -6.98 11.79
CA LYS A 144 1.18 -7.99 11.80
C LYS A 144 -0.15 -7.35 12.21
N VAL A 145 -1.21 -7.65 11.46
CA VAL A 145 -2.58 -7.23 11.78
C VAL A 145 -3.39 -8.42 12.30
N LYS A 146 -3.62 -9.43 11.45
CA LYS A 146 -4.43 -10.61 11.79
C LYS A 146 -4.15 -11.74 10.80
N GLY A 147 -3.99 -12.97 11.30
CA GLY A 147 -3.77 -14.13 10.42
C GLY A 147 -2.59 -13.93 9.49
N ASN A 148 -2.86 -13.97 8.19
CA ASN A 148 -1.89 -13.78 7.11
C ASN A 148 -1.83 -12.33 6.60
N TRP A 149 -2.45 -11.39 7.30
CA TRP A 149 -2.50 -9.98 6.94
C TRP A 149 -1.50 -9.16 7.71
N TYR A 150 -0.81 -8.28 6.98
CA TYR A 150 0.21 -7.36 7.48
C TYR A 150 -0.02 -5.96 6.88
N LEU A 151 0.46 -4.94 7.55
CA LEU A 151 0.79 -3.66 6.93
C LEU A 151 2.24 -3.74 6.46
N TYR A 152 2.52 -3.10 5.36
CA TYR A 152 3.82 -3.04 4.69
C TYR A 152 4.24 -1.58 4.53
N TYR A 153 5.51 -1.29 4.75
CA TYR A 153 6.09 0.01 4.48
C TYR A 153 7.46 -0.13 3.85
N GLU A 154 7.69 0.65 2.81
CA GLU A 154 8.96 0.76 2.11
C GLU A 154 9.22 2.22 1.73
N CYS A 155 10.50 2.64 1.78
CA CYS A 155 10.96 3.93 1.32
C CYS A 155 12.23 3.74 0.46
N TYR A 156 12.25 4.26 -0.79
CA TYR A 156 13.35 4.17 -1.75
C TYR A 156 13.51 5.42 -2.61
#